data_f127523e12eaa0165d50c7aa79e0ece4
#
_entry.id   f127523e12eaa0165d50c7aa79e0ece4
#
_cell.length_a   1.000
_cell.length_b   1.000
_cell.length_c   1.000
_cell.angle_alpha   90.00
_cell.angle_beta   90.00
_cell.angle_gamma   90.00
#
_symmetry.space_group_name_H-M   'P 1'
#
loop_
_entity.id
_entity.type
_entity.pdbx_description
1 polymer ?
#
loop_
_entity_poly.entity_id
_entity_poly.type
_entity_poly.pdbx_seq_one_letter_code
_entity_poly.pdbx_strand_id
1 'polypeptide(L)'
;MSVHLYTSCWNEELIIPFFLRHYEPIVDRIVVYDDNSTDRTLELLAACPKVETRPLQRGAQSFLDAHLALFETCWQESRGEADWVCLADLDEFVFHPDWHAFLAAQKDDGVTIIASVGYDMVSESFPPAGAQLATTLTRGQRDFHLDKPSLFVPDAIDRVNHTVGRHCCSPTGQVVFAQKRYAQLRHYKSLGLEYLLARNHALASRLTEEDRARGWSGHYLNDDASIRAQFIKKLAQAETIPSPPRLPKAPKRSEKKHWWRRR
;
A
#
# COMPACT_ATOMS: atom_id res chain seq x y z
N MET A 1 -5.82 6.48 -17.74
CA MET A 1 -5.61 6.96 -16.35
C MET A 1 -4.35 6.31 -15.85
N SER A 2 -3.37 7.14 -15.51
CA SER A 2 -2.03 6.70 -15.10
C SER A 2 -1.92 6.72 -13.57
N VAL A 3 -1.25 5.68 -13.02
CA VAL A 3 -1.00 5.54 -11.57
C VAL A 3 0.48 5.26 -11.35
N HIS A 4 1.15 6.09 -10.58
CA HIS A 4 2.52 5.86 -10.14
C HIS A 4 2.54 5.39 -8.68
N LEU A 5 3.29 4.33 -8.39
CA LEU A 5 3.44 3.80 -7.04
C LEU A 5 4.85 4.06 -6.52
N TYR A 6 4.93 4.49 -5.27
CA TYR A 6 6.19 4.70 -4.55
C TYR A 6 6.22 3.87 -3.29
N THR A 7 7.34 3.21 -3.06
CA THR A 7 7.60 2.39 -1.86
C THR A 7 9.08 2.41 -1.49
N SER A 8 9.39 1.90 -0.31
CA SER A 8 10.77 1.60 0.10
C SER A 8 10.90 0.14 0.52
N CYS A 9 12.11 -0.41 0.45
CA CYS A 9 12.37 -1.80 0.81
C CYS A 9 13.70 -1.99 1.54
N TRP A 10 13.78 -3.09 2.26
CA TRP A 10 14.99 -3.68 2.78
C TRP A 10 14.77 -5.16 3.09
N ASN A 11 15.48 -6.04 2.36
CA ASN A 11 15.44 -7.50 2.53
C ASN A 11 14.01 -8.06 2.53
N GLU A 12 13.33 -7.89 1.41
CA GLU A 12 11.91 -8.22 1.23
C GLU A 12 11.70 -9.30 0.15
N GLU A 13 12.70 -10.17 -0.09
CA GLU A 13 12.64 -11.20 -1.15
C GLU A 13 11.39 -12.08 -1.08
N LEU A 14 10.85 -12.31 0.13
CA LEU A 14 9.68 -13.16 0.33
C LEU A 14 8.37 -12.50 -0.08
N ILE A 15 8.21 -11.19 0.14
CA ILE A 15 6.95 -10.49 -0.14
C ILE A 15 6.90 -9.84 -1.53
N ILE A 16 8.03 -9.49 -2.12
CA ILE A 16 8.11 -8.84 -3.44
C ILE A 16 7.35 -9.58 -4.55
N PRO A 17 7.40 -10.91 -4.70
CA PRO A 17 6.65 -11.60 -5.75
C PRO A 17 5.14 -11.39 -5.65
N PHE A 18 4.61 -11.25 -4.43
CA PHE A 18 3.18 -10.99 -4.20
C PHE A 18 2.84 -9.51 -4.45
N PHE A 19 3.72 -8.60 -4.00
CA PHE A 19 3.60 -7.17 -4.23
C PHE A 19 3.57 -6.85 -5.74
N LEU A 20 4.52 -7.35 -6.50
CA LEU A 20 4.57 -7.14 -7.95
C LEU A 20 3.35 -7.74 -8.65
N ARG A 21 2.96 -8.97 -8.31
CA ARG A 21 1.75 -9.60 -8.89
C ARG A 21 0.49 -8.80 -8.62
N HIS A 22 0.42 -8.09 -7.50
CA HIS A 22 -0.72 -7.25 -7.16
C HIS A 22 -0.69 -5.93 -7.93
N TYR A 23 0.44 -5.21 -7.91
CA TYR A 23 0.51 -3.85 -8.38
C TYR A 23 0.84 -3.71 -9.87
N GLU A 24 1.69 -4.57 -10.43
CA GLU A 24 2.10 -4.49 -11.85
C GLU A 24 0.91 -4.36 -12.83
N PRO A 25 -0.20 -5.13 -12.69
CA PRO A 25 -1.34 -4.99 -13.61
C PRO A 25 -2.18 -3.74 -13.42
N ILE A 26 -2.04 -3.01 -12.32
CA ILE A 26 -2.94 -1.90 -11.94
C ILE A 26 -2.25 -0.54 -11.82
N VAL A 27 -0.92 -0.47 -11.95
CA VAL A 27 -0.15 0.78 -11.97
C VAL A 27 0.71 0.86 -13.22
N ASP A 28 1.13 2.07 -13.60
CA ASP A 28 1.93 2.30 -14.81
C ASP A 28 3.43 2.36 -14.50
N ARG A 29 3.80 2.78 -13.30
CA ARG A 29 5.19 2.88 -12.82
C ARG A 29 5.26 2.52 -11.35
N ILE A 30 6.34 1.82 -10.96
CA ILE A 30 6.67 1.48 -9.58
C ILE A 30 8.08 1.99 -9.29
N VAL A 31 8.21 2.91 -8.34
CA VAL A 31 9.52 3.40 -7.88
C VAL A 31 9.78 2.84 -6.49
N VAL A 32 10.87 2.08 -6.38
CA VAL A 32 11.26 1.39 -5.15
C VAL A 32 12.56 1.98 -4.63
N TYR A 33 12.55 2.51 -3.41
CA TYR A 33 13.74 3.03 -2.75
C TYR A 33 14.34 1.95 -1.84
N ASP A 34 15.46 1.40 -2.24
CA ASP A 34 16.16 0.32 -1.56
C ASP A 34 17.12 0.85 -0.48
N ASP A 35 17.01 0.31 0.73
CA ASP A 35 17.87 0.64 1.86
C ASP A 35 19.00 -0.39 2.05
N ASN A 36 19.76 -0.63 0.99
CA ASN A 36 20.90 -1.56 0.94
C ASN A 36 20.50 -3.02 1.25
N SER A 37 19.53 -3.55 0.52
CA SER A 37 19.15 -4.98 0.59
C SER A 37 20.32 -5.88 0.22
N THR A 38 20.43 -7.00 0.92
CA THR A 38 21.52 -7.99 0.77
C THR A 38 21.00 -9.39 0.35
N ASP A 39 19.68 -9.57 0.30
CA ASP A 39 19.00 -10.75 -0.18
C ASP A 39 18.67 -10.64 -1.69
N ARG A 40 17.72 -11.40 -2.19
CA ARG A 40 17.32 -11.39 -3.60
C ARG A 40 16.33 -10.27 -3.97
N THR A 41 16.09 -9.32 -3.08
CA THR A 41 15.14 -8.20 -3.28
C THR A 41 15.40 -7.48 -4.61
N LEU A 42 16.64 -7.02 -4.87
CA LEU A 42 16.98 -6.26 -6.09
C LEU A 42 16.87 -7.11 -7.36
N GLU A 43 17.25 -8.40 -7.30
CA GLU A 43 17.10 -9.34 -8.42
C GLU A 43 15.62 -9.48 -8.82
N LEU A 44 14.74 -9.66 -7.83
CA LEU A 44 13.30 -9.84 -8.06
C LEU A 44 12.64 -8.56 -8.58
N LEU A 45 13.04 -7.40 -8.09
CA LEU A 45 12.54 -6.10 -8.56
C LEU A 45 12.95 -5.86 -10.02
N ALA A 46 14.20 -6.17 -10.39
CA ALA A 46 14.72 -5.99 -11.74
C ALA A 46 13.99 -6.85 -12.81
N ALA A 47 13.29 -7.90 -12.39
CA ALA A 47 12.50 -8.74 -13.30
C ALA A 47 11.19 -8.07 -13.78
N CYS A 48 10.73 -7.00 -13.14
CA CYS A 48 9.51 -6.28 -13.51
C CYS A 48 9.85 -5.01 -14.33
N PRO A 49 9.40 -4.90 -15.59
CA PRO A 49 9.76 -3.75 -16.45
C PRO A 49 9.17 -2.41 -16.00
N LYS A 50 8.17 -2.41 -15.13
CA LYS A 50 7.56 -1.19 -14.57
C LYS A 50 8.31 -0.67 -13.34
N VAL A 51 9.27 -1.44 -12.81
CA VAL A 51 10.01 -1.09 -11.60
C VAL A 51 11.25 -0.28 -11.93
N GLU A 52 11.41 0.82 -11.25
CA GLU A 52 12.62 1.61 -11.15
C GLU A 52 13.13 1.54 -9.72
N THR A 53 14.33 1.00 -9.51
CA THR A 53 14.95 0.92 -8.19
C THR A 53 15.93 2.06 -7.99
N ARG A 54 15.85 2.73 -6.84
CA ARG A 54 16.71 3.84 -6.43
C ARG A 54 17.27 3.58 -5.04
N PRO A 55 18.47 4.07 -4.70
CA PRO A 55 18.97 3.98 -3.33
C PRO A 55 18.19 4.90 -2.40
N LEU A 56 17.83 4.42 -1.20
CA LEU A 56 17.30 5.26 -0.13
C LEU A 56 18.45 6.05 0.50
N GLN A 57 18.44 7.36 0.33
CA GLN A 57 19.48 8.26 0.85
C GLN A 57 19.19 8.62 2.31
N ARG A 58 19.61 7.76 3.26
CA ARG A 58 19.41 8.05 4.69
C ARG A 58 20.67 8.37 5.50
N GLY A 59 21.85 8.02 4.98
CA GLY A 59 23.09 8.19 5.74
C GLY A 59 23.04 7.46 7.09
N ALA A 60 23.36 8.16 8.17
CA ALA A 60 23.29 7.65 9.54
C ALA A 60 21.92 7.87 10.21
N GLN A 61 20.94 8.43 9.51
CA GLN A 61 19.61 8.69 10.08
C GLN A 61 18.84 7.40 10.34
N SER A 62 17.86 7.49 11.25
CA SER A 62 16.86 6.45 11.42
C SER A 62 16.18 6.12 10.09
N PHE A 63 15.91 4.83 9.87
CA PHE A 63 15.07 4.42 8.72
C PHE A 63 13.71 5.10 8.75
N LEU A 64 13.10 5.26 9.92
CA LEU A 64 11.78 5.87 10.06
C LEU A 64 11.78 7.36 9.68
N ASP A 65 12.83 8.11 10.07
CA ASP A 65 12.99 9.51 9.63
C ASP A 65 13.21 9.61 8.12
N ALA A 66 14.10 8.77 7.57
CA ALA A 66 14.39 8.76 6.14
C ALA A 66 13.16 8.35 5.32
N HIS A 67 12.40 7.37 5.79
CA HIS A 67 11.17 6.91 5.17
C HIS A 67 10.10 8.02 5.18
N LEU A 68 9.93 8.71 6.30
CA LEU A 68 8.99 9.83 6.40
C LEU A 68 9.39 10.96 5.43
N ALA A 69 10.65 11.36 5.44
CA ALA A 69 11.17 12.40 4.54
C ALA A 69 11.02 12.01 3.06
N LEU A 70 11.29 10.74 2.72
CA LEU A 70 11.10 10.21 1.38
C LEU A 70 9.65 10.40 0.91
N PHE A 71 8.67 9.94 1.69
CA PHE A 71 7.27 9.97 1.28
C PHE A 71 6.66 11.37 1.25
N GLU A 72 7.34 12.39 1.77
CA GLU A 72 6.93 13.79 1.58
C GLU A 72 7.33 14.35 0.21
N THR A 73 8.30 13.74 -0.49
CA THR A 73 8.88 14.35 -1.69
C THR A 73 8.94 13.44 -2.91
N CYS A 74 9.10 12.12 -2.74
CA CYS A 74 9.36 11.17 -3.84
C CYS A 74 8.32 11.20 -4.97
N TRP A 75 7.09 11.50 -4.64
CA TRP A 75 5.96 11.50 -5.56
C TRP A 75 5.82 12.78 -6.38
N GLN A 76 6.55 13.86 -6.01
CA GLN A 76 6.41 15.18 -6.66
C GLN A 76 6.79 15.14 -8.13
N GLU A 77 7.67 14.21 -8.53
CA GLU A 77 8.02 13.97 -9.94
C GLU A 77 6.85 13.43 -10.78
N SER A 78 5.76 12.98 -10.16
CA SER A 78 4.54 12.53 -10.85
C SER A 78 3.61 13.67 -11.24
N ARG A 79 3.92 14.92 -10.85
CA ARG A 79 3.13 16.08 -11.27
C ARG A 79 3.22 16.27 -12.78
N GLY A 80 2.07 16.44 -13.41
CA GLY A 80 1.95 16.50 -14.87
C GLY A 80 2.10 15.16 -15.60
N GLU A 81 2.47 14.08 -14.91
CA GLU A 81 2.77 12.76 -15.49
C GLU A 81 1.75 11.67 -15.08
N ALA A 82 1.20 11.76 -13.88
CA ALA A 82 0.28 10.76 -13.37
C ALA A 82 -1.06 11.36 -12.91
N ASP A 83 -2.15 10.63 -13.16
CA ASP A 83 -3.47 10.99 -12.64
C ASP A 83 -3.56 10.75 -11.13
N TRP A 84 -2.91 9.70 -10.64
CA TRP A 84 -2.88 9.30 -9.24
C TRP A 84 -1.49 8.84 -8.81
N VAL A 85 -1.16 9.13 -7.58
CA VAL A 85 -0.03 8.53 -6.85
C VAL A 85 -0.57 7.56 -5.82
N CYS A 86 0.08 6.38 -5.72
CA CYS A 86 -0.13 5.42 -4.65
C CYS A 86 1.13 5.36 -3.77
N LEU A 87 0.97 5.57 -2.45
CA LEU A 87 2.03 5.32 -1.47
C LEU A 87 1.65 4.08 -0.66
N ALA A 88 2.48 3.05 -0.70
CA ALA A 88 2.25 1.80 0.02
C ALA A 88 3.57 1.18 0.48
N ASP A 89 3.60 0.57 1.66
CA ASP A 89 4.70 -0.30 2.07
C ASP A 89 4.58 -1.65 1.34
N LEU A 90 5.65 -2.46 1.28
CA LEU A 90 5.65 -3.69 0.49
C LEU A 90 4.65 -4.75 0.97
N ASP A 91 4.22 -4.68 2.21
CA ASP A 91 3.21 -5.54 2.81
C ASP A 91 1.81 -4.89 2.85
N GLU A 92 1.64 -3.70 2.25
CA GLU A 92 0.39 -2.97 2.15
C GLU A 92 -0.20 -3.04 0.73
N PHE A 93 -1.33 -3.68 0.59
CA PHE A 93 -1.99 -3.87 -0.70
C PHE A 93 -3.28 -3.04 -0.75
N VAL A 94 -3.23 -1.94 -1.50
CA VAL A 94 -4.42 -1.12 -1.77
C VAL A 94 -5.29 -1.83 -2.80
N PHE A 95 -6.52 -2.16 -2.44
CA PHE A 95 -7.38 -3.05 -3.22
C PHE A 95 -8.75 -2.45 -3.49
N HIS A 96 -9.17 -2.51 -4.74
CA HIS A 96 -10.55 -2.36 -5.19
C HIS A 96 -10.80 -3.32 -6.37
N PRO A 97 -11.94 -4.07 -6.41
CA PRO A 97 -12.19 -5.07 -7.46
C PRO A 97 -12.34 -4.46 -8.87
N ASP A 98 -12.69 -3.19 -8.95
CA ASP A 98 -12.86 -2.45 -10.20
C ASP A 98 -11.89 -1.25 -10.22
N TRP A 99 -10.58 -1.49 -10.05
CA TRP A 99 -9.55 -0.49 -9.76
C TRP A 99 -9.60 0.76 -10.65
N HIS A 100 -9.46 0.60 -11.97
CA HIS A 100 -9.40 1.75 -12.87
C HIS A 100 -10.74 2.50 -12.94
N ALA A 101 -11.86 1.78 -12.92
CA ALA A 101 -13.18 2.39 -12.89
C ALA A 101 -13.44 3.13 -11.56
N PHE A 102 -12.94 2.58 -10.46
CA PHE A 102 -12.99 3.22 -9.14
C PHE A 102 -12.24 4.55 -9.14
N LEU A 103 -10.99 4.57 -9.60
CA LEU A 103 -10.18 5.79 -9.64
C LEU A 103 -10.78 6.83 -10.61
N ALA A 104 -11.33 6.39 -11.76
CA ALA A 104 -12.03 7.28 -12.69
C ALA A 104 -13.24 7.95 -12.02
N ALA A 105 -14.07 7.16 -11.33
CA ALA A 105 -15.22 7.67 -10.63
C ALA A 105 -14.87 8.63 -9.48
N GLN A 106 -13.74 8.41 -8.79
CA GLN A 106 -13.24 9.34 -7.78
C GLN A 106 -12.80 10.67 -8.42
N LYS A 107 -12.11 10.61 -9.56
CA LYS A 107 -11.69 11.80 -10.31
C LYS A 107 -12.91 12.60 -10.81
N ASP A 108 -13.92 11.92 -11.33
CA ASP A 108 -15.18 12.54 -11.79
C ASP A 108 -15.95 13.19 -10.62
N ASP A 109 -15.85 12.64 -9.40
CA ASP A 109 -16.41 13.23 -8.19
C ASP A 109 -15.55 14.40 -7.63
N GLY A 110 -14.43 14.76 -8.27
CA GLY A 110 -13.51 15.81 -7.83
C GLY A 110 -12.66 15.46 -6.61
N VAL A 111 -12.54 14.16 -6.29
CA VAL A 111 -11.74 13.68 -5.17
C VAL A 111 -10.25 13.81 -5.49
N THR A 112 -9.48 14.29 -4.52
CA THR A 112 -8.02 14.46 -4.64
C THR A 112 -7.23 13.60 -3.67
N ILE A 113 -7.87 13.06 -2.61
CA ILE A 113 -7.25 12.12 -1.66
C ILE A 113 -8.24 11.01 -1.32
N ILE A 114 -7.72 9.76 -1.28
CA ILE A 114 -8.46 8.58 -0.86
C ILE A 114 -7.75 7.97 0.34
N ALA A 115 -8.38 8.04 1.50
CA ALA A 115 -8.02 7.24 2.65
C ALA A 115 -8.61 5.83 2.47
N SER A 116 -7.76 4.83 2.49
CA SER A 116 -8.17 3.43 2.37
C SER A 116 -8.72 2.90 3.68
N VAL A 117 -9.70 2.01 3.62
CA VAL A 117 -10.21 1.30 4.81
C VAL A 117 -9.26 0.15 5.15
N GLY A 118 -8.61 0.21 6.30
CA GLY A 118 -7.53 -0.68 6.70
C GLY A 118 -7.98 -2.00 7.29
N TYR A 119 -7.28 -3.07 6.91
CA TYR A 119 -7.46 -4.42 7.46
C TYR A 119 -6.09 -5.05 7.73
N ASP A 120 -5.90 -5.57 8.94
CA ASP A 120 -4.74 -6.38 9.30
C ASP A 120 -5.03 -7.85 8.97
N MET A 121 -4.32 -8.35 7.96
CA MET A 121 -4.55 -9.68 7.38
C MET A 121 -3.71 -10.74 8.09
N VAL A 122 -4.23 -11.97 8.15
CA VAL A 122 -3.53 -13.08 8.81
C VAL A 122 -3.75 -14.39 8.08
N SER A 123 -2.72 -15.22 8.01
CA SER A 123 -2.77 -16.62 7.57
C SER A 123 -2.02 -17.54 8.52
N GLU A 124 -2.42 -18.80 8.61
CA GLU A 124 -1.80 -19.80 9.47
C GLU A 124 -0.36 -20.12 9.02
N SER A 125 -0.12 -20.08 7.71
CA SER A 125 1.18 -20.34 7.10
C SER A 125 1.52 -19.30 6.06
N PHE A 126 2.79 -19.20 5.69
CA PHE A 126 3.22 -18.35 4.57
C PHE A 126 2.55 -18.83 3.28
N PRO A 127 1.98 -17.94 2.45
CA PRO A 127 1.24 -18.33 1.27
C PRO A 127 2.15 -18.98 0.21
N PRO A 128 1.60 -19.90 -0.61
CA PRO A 128 2.38 -20.53 -1.69
C PRO A 128 2.78 -19.48 -2.74
N ALA A 129 3.96 -19.70 -3.33
CA ALA A 129 4.42 -18.91 -4.46
C ALA A 129 3.36 -18.89 -5.55
N GLY A 130 3.01 -17.74 -6.10
CA GLY A 130 1.96 -17.61 -7.11
C GLY A 130 0.57 -17.25 -6.56
N ALA A 131 0.34 -17.27 -5.27
CA ALA A 131 -0.91 -16.79 -4.69
C ALA A 131 -1.16 -15.31 -5.00
N GLN A 132 -2.41 -14.97 -5.32
CA GLN A 132 -2.87 -13.57 -5.42
C GLN A 132 -3.46 -13.16 -4.08
N LEU A 133 -2.62 -12.63 -3.18
CA LEU A 133 -2.97 -12.38 -1.77
C LEU A 133 -4.29 -11.62 -1.63
N ALA A 134 -4.47 -10.56 -2.40
CA ALA A 134 -5.66 -9.71 -2.32
C ALA A 134 -6.99 -10.42 -2.62
N THR A 135 -6.96 -11.59 -3.24
CA THR A 135 -8.18 -12.36 -3.57
C THR A 135 -8.25 -13.71 -2.88
N THR A 136 -7.11 -14.31 -2.52
CA THR A 136 -7.05 -15.64 -1.91
C THR A 136 -6.94 -15.60 -0.39
N LEU A 137 -6.35 -14.54 0.17
CA LEU A 137 -6.13 -14.34 1.59
C LEU A 137 -7.07 -13.25 2.11
N THR A 138 -8.27 -13.66 2.48
CA THR A 138 -9.37 -12.73 2.83
C THR A 138 -9.72 -12.73 4.33
N ARG A 139 -8.96 -13.45 5.17
CA ARG A 139 -9.14 -13.43 6.62
C ARG A 139 -8.29 -12.33 7.26
N GLY A 140 -8.92 -11.52 8.09
CA GLY A 140 -8.26 -10.42 8.78
C GLY A 140 -9.19 -9.73 9.77
N GLN A 141 -8.75 -8.60 10.28
CA GLN A 141 -9.51 -7.76 11.21
C GLN A 141 -9.49 -6.31 10.74
N ARG A 142 -10.57 -5.58 10.99
CA ARG A 142 -10.61 -4.15 10.80
C ARG A 142 -9.59 -3.48 11.72
N ASP A 143 -8.74 -2.63 11.15
CA ASP A 143 -7.77 -1.85 11.92
C ASP A 143 -7.81 -0.39 11.46
N PHE A 144 -8.29 0.49 12.32
CA PHE A 144 -8.44 1.93 12.03
C PHE A 144 -7.08 2.65 11.90
N HIS A 145 -6.00 2.12 12.49
CA HIS A 145 -4.66 2.66 12.31
C HIS A 145 -4.14 2.47 10.87
N LEU A 146 -4.73 1.53 10.14
CA LEU A 146 -4.43 1.28 8.74
C LEU A 146 -5.33 2.06 7.77
N ASP A 147 -6.12 3.02 8.24
CA ASP A 147 -6.87 3.95 7.40
C ASP A 147 -5.92 5.02 6.86
N LYS A 148 -5.04 4.60 5.96
CA LYS A 148 -3.98 5.45 5.42
C LYS A 148 -4.44 6.23 4.19
N PRO A 149 -4.00 7.50 4.02
CA PRO A 149 -4.19 8.28 2.79
C PRO A 149 -3.24 7.74 1.71
N SER A 150 -3.58 6.58 1.16
CA SER A 150 -2.69 5.82 0.26
C SER A 150 -2.71 6.31 -1.18
N LEU A 151 -3.75 7.05 -1.59
CA LEU A 151 -3.92 7.50 -2.97
C LEU A 151 -4.25 8.99 -3.02
N PHE A 152 -3.59 9.73 -3.91
CA PHE A 152 -3.89 11.14 -4.12
C PHE A 152 -3.50 11.62 -5.53
N VAL A 153 -4.08 12.75 -5.95
CA VAL A 153 -3.80 13.43 -7.22
C VAL A 153 -2.57 14.33 -7.04
N PRO A 154 -1.43 14.04 -7.69
CA PRO A 154 -0.17 14.77 -7.43
C PRO A 154 -0.24 16.25 -7.79
N ASP A 155 -1.01 16.63 -8.81
CA ASP A 155 -1.17 18.04 -9.22
C ASP A 155 -2.06 18.86 -8.28
N ALA A 156 -2.89 18.20 -7.48
CA ALA A 156 -3.82 18.87 -6.56
C ALA A 156 -3.21 19.08 -5.16
N ILE A 157 -2.23 18.24 -4.79
CA ILE A 157 -1.65 18.23 -3.43
C ILE A 157 -0.29 18.92 -3.43
N ASP A 158 -0.13 19.92 -2.57
CA ASP A 158 1.16 20.60 -2.37
C ASP A 158 2.07 19.76 -1.47
N ARG A 159 1.54 19.33 -0.31
CA ARG A 159 2.21 18.48 0.68
C ARG A 159 1.20 17.53 1.31
N VAL A 160 1.64 16.32 1.65
CA VAL A 160 0.77 15.37 2.36
C VAL A 160 0.91 15.52 3.88
N ASN A 161 2.10 15.87 4.38
CA ASN A 161 2.42 16.03 5.80
C ASN A 161 2.02 14.80 6.62
N HIS A 162 2.62 13.66 6.27
CA HIS A 162 2.41 12.40 6.97
C HIS A 162 3.00 12.42 8.38
N THR A 163 2.36 11.69 9.30
CA THR A 163 2.99 11.23 10.54
C THR A 163 3.82 9.97 10.30
N VAL A 164 4.68 9.59 11.25
CA VAL A 164 5.42 8.33 11.22
C VAL A 164 4.46 7.15 11.04
N GLY A 165 4.81 6.22 10.15
CA GLY A 165 3.94 5.11 9.75
C GLY A 165 2.77 5.51 8.84
N ARG A 166 2.67 6.79 8.45
CA ARG A 166 1.63 7.32 7.55
C ARG A 166 0.19 7.12 8.03
N HIS A 167 0.00 6.93 9.34
CA HIS A 167 -1.33 6.69 9.93
C HIS A 167 -2.24 7.93 9.90
N CYS A 168 -1.66 9.13 9.89
CA CYS A 168 -2.36 10.40 9.77
C CYS A 168 -1.64 11.30 8.76
N CYS A 169 -2.38 12.30 8.24
CA CYS A 169 -1.83 13.34 7.38
C CYS A 169 -2.54 14.67 7.62
N SER A 170 -1.87 15.77 7.25
CA SER A 170 -2.44 17.13 7.22
C SER A 170 -2.14 17.75 5.86
N PRO A 171 -2.80 17.29 4.78
CA PRO A 171 -2.47 17.69 3.43
C PRO A 171 -2.79 19.16 3.17
N THR A 172 -2.01 19.77 2.26
CA THR A 172 -2.23 21.13 1.75
C THR A 172 -2.41 21.09 0.23
N GLY A 173 -3.00 22.14 -0.33
CA GLY A 173 -3.39 22.22 -1.74
C GLY A 173 -4.89 22.12 -1.93
N GLN A 174 -5.33 21.54 -3.04
CA GLN A 174 -6.75 21.30 -3.32
C GLN A 174 -7.19 19.98 -2.69
N VAL A 175 -7.54 20.01 -1.41
CA VAL A 175 -7.81 18.82 -0.60
C VAL A 175 -9.29 18.47 -0.61
N VAL A 176 -9.66 17.35 -1.26
CA VAL A 176 -11.00 16.78 -1.28
C VAL A 176 -10.92 15.28 -0.99
N PHE A 177 -11.31 14.89 0.22
CA PHE A 177 -11.33 13.47 0.61
C PHE A 177 -12.51 12.70 0.01
N ALA A 178 -12.27 11.45 -0.35
CA ALA A 178 -13.31 10.53 -0.78
C ALA A 178 -14.35 10.32 0.33
N GLN A 179 -15.65 10.39 -0.02
CA GLN A 179 -16.76 10.24 0.92
C GLN A 179 -17.67 9.05 0.62
N LYS A 180 -17.83 8.70 -0.66
CA LYS A 180 -18.87 7.77 -1.11
C LYS A 180 -18.37 6.38 -1.47
N ARG A 181 -17.10 6.29 -1.89
CA ARG A 181 -16.49 5.05 -2.38
C ARG A 181 -15.15 4.88 -1.67
N TYR A 182 -14.77 3.67 -1.40
CA TYR A 182 -13.51 3.40 -0.69
C TYR A 182 -12.74 2.25 -1.33
N ALA A 183 -11.42 2.33 -1.25
CA ALA A 183 -10.51 1.21 -1.41
C ALA A 183 -10.21 0.58 -0.05
N GLN A 184 -9.73 -0.63 -0.02
CA GLN A 184 -9.19 -1.27 1.18
C GLN A 184 -7.67 -1.18 1.15
N LEU A 185 -7.06 -1.01 2.32
CA LEU A 185 -5.65 -1.32 2.53
C LEU A 185 -5.57 -2.65 3.29
N ARG A 186 -5.01 -3.67 2.66
CA ARG A 186 -4.81 -5.00 3.22
C ARG A 186 -3.36 -5.14 3.63
N HIS A 187 -3.09 -5.18 4.93
CA HIS A 187 -1.75 -5.23 5.47
C HIS A 187 -1.36 -6.68 5.76
N TYR A 188 -0.42 -7.22 4.99
CA TYR A 188 0.01 -8.62 5.01
C TYR A 188 1.25 -8.87 5.87
N LYS A 189 1.29 -8.31 7.07
CA LYS A 189 2.38 -8.51 8.02
C LYS A 189 2.39 -9.91 8.65
N SER A 190 1.21 -10.50 8.87
CA SER A 190 1.03 -11.73 9.64
C SER A 190 0.80 -12.96 8.73
N LEU A 191 1.74 -13.24 7.83
CA LEU A 191 1.70 -14.36 6.87
C LEU A 191 2.37 -15.62 7.42
N GLY A 192 1.79 -16.20 8.48
CA GLY A 192 2.38 -17.30 9.23
C GLY A 192 3.31 -16.83 10.34
N LEU A 193 3.39 -17.64 11.40
CA LEU A 193 4.12 -17.26 12.60
C LEU A 193 5.63 -17.15 12.38
N GLU A 194 6.23 -18.09 11.67
CA GLU A 194 7.68 -18.11 11.45
C GLU A 194 8.13 -16.91 10.61
N TYR A 195 7.39 -16.56 9.57
CA TYR A 195 7.63 -15.34 8.80
C TYR A 195 7.53 -14.08 9.67
N LEU A 196 6.47 -13.99 10.50
CA LEU A 196 6.26 -12.86 11.40
C LEU A 196 7.41 -12.68 12.40
N LEU A 197 7.86 -13.79 13.02
CA LEU A 197 8.99 -13.78 13.97
C LEU A 197 10.28 -13.33 13.28
N ALA A 198 10.64 -13.98 12.17
CA ALA A 198 11.86 -13.64 11.42
C ALA A 198 11.88 -12.15 11.01
N ARG A 199 10.77 -11.66 10.49
CA ARG A 199 10.64 -10.25 10.08
C ARG A 199 10.73 -9.29 11.27
N ASN A 200 10.07 -9.60 12.38
CA ASN A 200 10.15 -8.76 13.59
C ASN A 200 11.58 -8.69 14.14
N HIS A 201 12.32 -9.80 14.20
CA HIS A 201 13.71 -9.81 14.63
C HIS A 201 14.59 -8.99 13.68
N ALA A 202 14.42 -9.14 12.36
CA ALA A 202 15.16 -8.39 11.37
C ALA A 202 14.90 -6.88 11.52
N LEU A 203 13.66 -6.45 11.69
CA LEU A 203 13.31 -5.04 11.86
C LEU A 203 13.76 -4.49 13.22
N ALA A 204 13.66 -5.28 14.30
CA ALA A 204 14.14 -4.90 15.63
C ALA A 204 15.65 -4.60 15.64
N SER A 205 16.45 -5.37 14.87
CA SER A 205 17.90 -5.20 14.78
C SER A 205 18.30 -3.86 14.13
N ARG A 206 17.40 -3.21 13.41
CA ARG A 206 17.64 -1.95 12.71
C ARG A 206 17.18 -0.71 13.47
N LEU A 207 16.45 -0.87 14.58
CA LEU A 207 16.02 0.26 15.40
C LEU A 207 17.23 0.91 16.05
N THR A 208 17.40 2.20 15.79
CA THR A 208 18.43 3.02 16.41
C THR A 208 18.11 3.29 17.87
N GLU A 209 19.08 3.77 18.66
CA GLU A 209 18.83 4.24 20.02
C GLU A 209 17.82 5.39 20.04
N GLU A 210 17.84 6.24 19.02
CA GLU A 210 16.91 7.36 18.86
C GLU A 210 15.48 6.86 18.60
N ASP A 211 15.28 5.86 17.73
CA ASP A 211 13.96 5.25 17.48
C ASP A 211 13.37 4.67 18.78
N ARG A 212 14.21 4.01 19.55
CA ARG A 212 13.83 3.42 20.85
C ARG A 212 13.47 4.50 21.88
N ALA A 213 14.25 5.57 21.94
CA ALA A 213 14.00 6.70 22.85
C ALA A 213 12.69 7.44 22.50
N ARG A 214 12.34 7.51 21.21
CA ARG A 214 11.07 8.08 20.73
C ARG A 214 9.88 7.13 20.86
N GLY A 215 10.11 5.87 21.24
CA GLY A 215 9.08 4.83 21.30
C GLY A 215 8.55 4.39 19.93
N TRP A 216 9.27 4.70 18.85
CA TRP A 216 8.85 4.36 17.50
C TRP A 216 9.08 2.88 17.22
N SER A 217 8.08 2.24 16.59
CA SER A 217 8.14 0.82 16.23
C SER A 217 8.48 -0.13 17.38
N GLY A 218 8.22 0.27 18.63
CA GLY A 218 8.52 -0.50 19.83
C GLY A 218 7.91 -1.90 19.87
N HIS A 219 6.86 -2.14 19.07
CA HIS A 219 6.24 -3.45 18.94
C HIS A 219 7.18 -4.52 18.32
N TYR A 220 8.24 -4.12 17.61
CA TYR A 220 9.26 -5.06 17.12
C TYR A 220 10.18 -5.57 18.26
N LEU A 221 10.20 -4.90 19.40
CA LEU A 221 11.00 -5.29 20.58
C LEU A 221 10.28 -6.29 21.49
N ASN A 222 9.06 -6.70 21.15
CA ASN A 222 8.34 -7.73 21.88
C ASN A 222 9.08 -9.06 21.79
N ASP A 223 9.06 -9.84 22.86
CA ASP A 223 9.60 -11.19 22.87
C ASP A 223 8.75 -12.16 22.04
N ASP A 224 9.34 -13.29 21.69
CA ASP A 224 8.70 -14.30 20.85
C ASP A 224 7.42 -14.87 21.48
N ALA A 225 7.36 -14.99 22.79
CA ALA A 225 6.19 -15.50 23.49
C ALA A 225 5.01 -14.53 23.34
N SER A 226 5.27 -13.23 23.47
CA SER A 226 4.29 -12.15 23.25
C SER A 226 3.82 -12.10 21.80
N ILE A 227 4.75 -12.21 20.83
CA ILE A 227 4.42 -12.24 19.41
C ILE A 227 3.55 -13.44 19.06
N ARG A 228 3.91 -14.64 19.57
CA ARG A 228 3.12 -15.87 19.40
C ARG A 228 1.71 -15.73 19.96
N ALA A 229 1.58 -15.21 21.18
CA ALA A 229 0.28 -15.02 21.82
C ALA A 229 -0.61 -14.05 21.02
N GLN A 230 -0.04 -12.94 20.55
CA GLN A 230 -0.76 -11.98 19.69
C GLN A 230 -1.17 -12.59 18.35
N PHE A 231 -0.28 -13.37 17.71
CA PHE A 231 -0.57 -14.06 16.46
C PHE A 231 -1.71 -15.08 16.61
N ILE A 232 -1.68 -15.92 17.65
CA ILE A 232 -2.76 -16.89 17.93
C ILE A 232 -4.08 -16.17 18.17
N LYS A 233 -4.07 -15.09 18.97
CA LYS A 233 -5.26 -14.27 19.20
C LYS A 233 -5.80 -13.69 17.90
N LYS A 234 -4.93 -13.14 17.04
CA LYS A 234 -5.30 -12.58 15.74
C LYS A 234 -5.92 -13.66 14.84
N LEU A 235 -5.34 -14.85 14.76
CA LEU A 235 -5.91 -15.98 14.00
C LEU A 235 -7.31 -16.37 14.50
N ALA A 236 -7.50 -16.45 15.81
CA ALA A 236 -8.77 -16.82 16.41
C ALA A 236 -9.88 -15.78 16.17
N GLN A 237 -9.51 -14.51 16.08
CA GLN A 237 -10.45 -13.39 15.91
C GLN A 237 -10.62 -12.97 14.44
N ALA A 238 -9.82 -13.51 13.50
CA ALA A 238 -9.88 -13.13 12.11
C ALA A 238 -11.16 -13.63 11.44
N GLU A 239 -11.82 -12.73 10.75
CA GLU A 239 -13.02 -12.99 9.96
C GLU A 239 -12.75 -12.81 8.47
N THR A 240 -13.63 -13.33 7.63
CA THR A 240 -13.58 -13.00 6.20
C THR A 240 -13.98 -11.55 6.02
N ILE A 241 -13.03 -10.72 5.56
CA ILE A 241 -13.30 -9.30 5.34
C ILE A 241 -14.21 -9.10 4.11
N PRO A 242 -15.15 -8.14 4.14
CA PRO A 242 -15.98 -7.82 2.99
C PRO A 242 -15.13 -7.27 1.84
N SER A 243 -15.49 -7.54 0.61
CA SER A 243 -14.92 -6.81 -0.53
C SER A 243 -15.52 -5.41 -0.64
N PRO A 244 -14.77 -4.42 -1.13
CA PRO A 244 -15.37 -3.13 -1.50
C PRO A 244 -16.52 -3.33 -2.48
N PRO A 245 -17.60 -2.53 -2.39
CA PRO A 245 -18.72 -2.66 -3.31
C PRO A 245 -18.28 -2.36 -4.74
N ARG A 246 -18.68 -3.24 -5.67
CA ARG A 246 -18.45 -2.99 -7.10
C ARG A 246 -19.19 -1.74 -7.57
N LEU A 247 -18.61 -1.07 -8.52
CA LEU A 247 -19.26 0.07 -9.17
C LEU A 247 -20.47 -0.42 -9.98
N PRO A 248 -21.53 0.38 -10.07
CA PRO A 248 -22.63 0.11 -10.99
C PRO A 248 -22.07 -0.02 -12.42
N LYS A 249 -22.46 -1.07 -13.13
CA LYS A 249 -22.10 -1.17 -14.55
C LYS A 249 -22.64 0.06 -15.26
N ALA A 250 -21.77 0.75 -16.01
CA ALA A 250 -22.22 1.86 -16.86
C ALA A 250 -23.42 1.37 -17.70
N PRO A 251 -24.50 2.15 -17.81
CA PRO A 251 -25.61 1.79 -18.69
C PRO A 251 -25.03 1.55 -20.07
N LYS A 252 -25.37 0.39 -20.68
CA LYS A 252 -24.99 0.13 -22.08
C LYS A 252 -25.45 1.34 -22.87
N ARG A 253 -24.52 2.01 -23.55
CA ARG A 253 -24.87 3.08 -24.50
C ARG A 253 -25.95 2.50 -25.40
N SER A 254 -27.19 2.95 -25.24
CA SER A 254 -28.25 2.62 -26.18
C SER A 254 -27.75 3.06 -27.54
N GLU A 255 -27.62 2.12 -28.47
CA GLU A 255 -27.40 2.47 -29.87
C GLU A 255 -28.47 3.51 -30.20
N LYS A 256 -28.04 4.75 -30.39
CA LYS A 256 -28.92 5.78 -30.93
C LYS A 256 -29.32 5.26 -32.29
N LYS A 257 -30.49 4.61 -32.40
CA LYS A 257 -31.13 4.33 -33.65
C LYS A 257 -31.24 5.67 -34.35
N HIS A 258 -30.47 5.81 -35.45
CA HIS A 258 -30.55 6.96 -36.32
C HIS A 258 -31.96 7.02 -36.95
N TRP A 259 -32.82 7.85 -36.38
CA TRP A 259 -34.18 8.15 -36.82
C TRP A 259 -34.19 9.12 -38.03
N TRP A 260 -33.09 9.26 -38.75
CA TRP A 260 -32.98 10.18 -39.92
C TRP A 260 -32.76 9.41 -41.22
N ARG A 261 -33.66 8.51 -41.59
CA ARG A 261 -33.84 8.10 -42.98
C ARG A 261 -35.30 7.73 -43.19
N ARG A 262 -36.10 8.75 -43.58
CA ARG A 262 -37.27 8.71 -44.47
C ARG A 262 -38.00 10.05 -44.40
N ARG A 263 -37.64 10.95 -45.28
CA ARG A 263 -38.56 11.79 -46.06
C ARG A 263 -37.82 12.26 -47.30
#